data_9571869bb2860ea8a5ad428156b45666
#
_entry.id   9571869bb2860ea8a5ad428156b45666
#
_cell.length_a   1.000
_cell.length_b   1.000
_cell.length_c   1.000
_cell.angle_alpha   90.00
_cell.angle_beta   90.00
_cell.angle_gamma   90.00
#
_symmetry.space_group_name_H-M   'P 1'
#
loop_
_entity.id
_entity.type
_entity.pdbx_description
1 polymer ?
#
loop_
_entity_poly.entity_id
_entity_poly.type
_entity_poly.pdbx_seq_one_letter_code
_entity_poly.pdbx_strand_id
1 'polypeptide(L)'
;MLLNRVKILLGTDDNDELVNEIIELTKDKILNYINEAELPKELEFILIELAIQRYNRIGSEGIVSENIDGKSVSYEDDFETYKPHLNFYMLKNNISKGYKVL
;
A
#
# COMPACT_ATOMS: atom_id res chain seq x y z
N MET A 1 -11.16 11.33 3.31
CA MET A 1 -9.82 11.49 2.79
C MET A 1 -8.90 10.41 3.34
N LEU A 2 -8.03 9.92 2.51
CA LEU A 2 -7.14 8.84 2.90
C LEU A 2 -6.22 9.22 4.06
N LEU A 3 -5.72 10.45 4.05
CA LEU A 3 -4.84 10.89 5.12
C LEU A 3 -5.53 10.75 6.48
N ASN A 4 -6.75 11.21 6.58
CA ASN A 4 -7.46 11.14 7.85
C ASN A 4 -7.69 9.71 8.29
N ARG A 5 -8.04 8.83 7.36
CA ARG A 5 -8.28 7.44 7.70
C ARG A 5 -7.02 6.76 8.23
N VAL A 6 -5.89 7.03 7.57
CA VAL A 6 -4.63 6.45 7.99
C VAL A 6 -4.23 7.00 9.36
N LYS A 7 -4.40 8.31 9.57
CA LYS A 7 -4.03 8.92 10.85
C LYS A 7 -4.89 8.39 11.99
N ILE A 8 -6.17 8.19 11.75
CA ILE A 8 -7.04 7.63 12.78
C ILE A 8 -6.54 6.26 13.19
N LEU A 9 -6.20 5.44 12.23
CA LEU A 9 -5.75 4.09 12.52
C LEU A 9 -4.38 4.05 13.15
N LEU A 10 -3.54 5.03 12.84
CA LEU A 10 -2.23 5.12 13.45
C LEU A 10 -2.29 5.70 14.85
N GLY A 11 -3.36 6.42 15.16
CA GLY A 11 -3.50 7.03 16.46
C GLY A 11 -2.58 8.22 16.68
N THR A 12 -2.26 8.94 15.62
CA THR A 12 -1.38 10.08 15.75
C THR A 12 -1.87 11.24 14.91
N ASP A 13 -1.59 12.44 15.36
CA ASP A 13 -1.91 13.64 14.61
C ASP A 13 -0.65 14.30 14.08
N ASP A 14 0.48 13.67 14.32
CA ASP A 14 1.76 14.23 13.89
C ASP A 14 2.20 13.66 12.56
N ASN A 15 3.22 14.26 11.99
CA ASN A 15 3.88 13.75 10.80
C ASN A 15 2.99 13.68 9.56
N ASP A 16 2.13 14.69 9.39
CA ASP A 16 1.25 14.70 8.22
C ASP A 16 2.04 14.62 6.92
N GLU A 17 3.16 15.29 6.86
CA GLU A 17 3.97 15.29 5.67
C GLU A 17 4.50 13.91 5.36
N LEU A 18 4.99 13.23 6.38
CA LEU A 18 5.50 11.87 6.20
C LEU A 18 4.39 10.92 5.80
N VAL A 19 3.24 11.01 6.47
CA VAL A 19 2.13 10.13 6.17
C VAL A 19 1.63 10.36 4.75
N ASN A 20 1.53 11.62 4.34
CA ASN A 20 1.11 11.93 2.98
C ASN A 20 2.06 11.36 1.95
N GLU A 21 3.36 11.46 2.22
CA GLU A 21 4.35 10.93 1.28
C GLU A 21 4.24 9.43 1.17
N ILE A 22 4.02 8.75 2.28
CA ILE A 22 3.85 7.31 2.28
C ILE A 22 2.60 6.93 1.48
N ILE A 23 1.52 7.67 1.67
CA ILE A 23 0.28 7.40 0.93
C ILE A 23 0.50 7.56 -0.56
N GLU A 24 1.19 8.63 -0.96
CA GLU A 24 1.40 8.87 -2.39
C GLU A 24 2.29 7.79 -3.01
N LEU A 25 3.35 7.40 -2.32
CA LEU A 25 4.23 6.37 -2.83
C LEU A 25 3.52 5.03 -2.92
N THR A 26 2.73 4.71 -1.92
CA THR A 26 1.99 3.45 -1.92
C THR A 26 0.94 3.44 -3.02
N LYS A 27 0.27 4.57 -3.21
CA LYS A 27 -0.72 4.69 -4.26
C LYS A 27 -0.07 4.50 -5.62
N ASP A 28 1.06 5.15 -5.85
CA ASP A 28 1.76 5.03 -7.12
C ASP A 28 2.13 3.57 -7.40
N LYS A 29 2.58 2.87 -6.37
CA LYS A 29 2.98 1.49 -6.54
C LYS A 29 1.78 0.62 -6.94
N ILE A 30 0.66 0.83 -6.30
CA ILE A 30 -0.55 0.09 -6.65
C ILE A 30 -1.01 0.41 -8.06
N LEU A 31 -1.05 1.71 -8.40
CA LEU A 31 -1.54 2.13 -9.71
C LEU A 31 -0.64 1.61 -10.82
N ASN A 32 0.65 1.59 -10.59
CA ASN A 32 1.55 1.04 -11.58
C ASN A 32 1.32 -0.45 -11.78
N TYR A 33 1.03 -1.14 -10.70
CA TYR A 33 0.82 -2.59 -10.79
C TYR A 33 -0.46 -2.92 -11.55
N ILE A 34 -1.54 -2.18 -11.26
CA ILE A 34 -2.82 -2.46 -11.91
C ILE A 34 -3.02 -1.67 -13.20
N ASN A 35 -2.09 -0.78 -13.52
CA ASN A 35 -2.13 0.00 -14.74
C ASN A 35 -3.39 0.87 -14.82
N GLU A 36 -3.65 1.61 -13.76
CA GLU A 36 -4.78 2.53 -13.71
C GLU A 36 -4.30 3.92 -13.37
N ALA A 37 -5.08 4.93 -13.75
CA ALA A 37 -4.73 6.31 -13.46
C ALA A 37 -5.24 6.74 -12.10
N GLU A 38 -6.29 6.12 -11.61
CA GLU A 38 -6.89 6.46 -10.34
C GLU A 38 -7.13 5.22 -9.51
N LEU A 39 -7.06 5.38 -8.20
CA LEU A 39 -7.23 4.25 -7.31
C LEU A 39 -8.70 3.86 -7.21
N PRO A 40 -9.05 2.65 -7.60
CA PRO A 40 -10.42 2.19 -7.44
C PRO A 40 -10.81 2.16 -5.98
N LYS A 41 -12.03 2.55 -5.70
CA LYS A 41 -12.48 2.60 -4.32
C LYS A 41 -12.39 1.23 -3.64
N GLU A 42 -12.64 0.19 -4.38
CA GLU A 42 -12.59 -1.16 -3.80
C GLU A 42 -11.19 -1.59 -3.39
N LEU A 43 -10.17 -0.86 -3.82
CA LEU A 43 -8.80 -1.19 -3.46
C LEU A 43 -8.23 -0.23 -2.41
N GLU A 44 -9.02 0.72 -1.93
CA GLU A 44 -8.52 1.69 -0.96
C GLU A 44 -8.04 1.03 0.32
N PHE A 45 -8.68 -0.07 0.72
CA PHE A 45 -8.27 -0.74 1.95
C PHE A 45 -6.83 -1.24 1.85
N ILE A 46 -6.42 -1.65 0.66
CA ILE A 46 -5.05 -2.12 0.46
C ILE A 46 -4.08 -0.97 0.65
N LEU A 47 -4.41 0.18 0.08
CA LEU A 47 -3.56 1.36 0.23
C LEU A 47 -3.42 1.73 1.70
N ILE A 48 -4.53 1.74 2.42
CA ILE A 48 -4.52 2.13 3.82
C ILE A 48 -3.68 1.17 4.64
N GLU A 49 -3.86 -0.12 4.44
CA GLU A 49 -3.13 -1.12 5.22
C GLU A 49 -1.64 -1.08 4.90
N LEU A 50 -1.30 -0.94 3.63
CA LEU A 50 0.10 -0.86 3.26
C LEU A 50 0.76 0.41 3.79
N ALA A 51 0.02 1.51 3.78
CA ALA A 51 0.56 2.76 4.29
C ALA A 51 0.86 2.66 5.78
N ILE A 52 -0.04 2.03 6.53
CA ILE A 52 0.15 1.84 7.96
C ILE A 52 1.36 0.95 8.22
N GLN A 53 1.48 -0.12 7.48
CA GLN A 53 2.63 -1.03 7.64
C GLN A 53 3.92 -0.31 7.34
N ARG A 54 3.93 0.50 6.30
CA ARG A 54 5.12 1.25 5.93
C ARG A 54 5.50 2.27 7.00
N TYR A 55 4.51 2.97 7.52
CA TYR A 55 4.75 3.95 8.56
C TYR A 55 5.36 3.29 9.79
N ASN A 56 4.80 2.16 10.19
CA ASN A 56 5.31 1.43 11.36
C ASN A 56 6.72 0.91 11.13
N ARG A 57 7.00 0.49 9.91
CA ARG A 57 8.32 -0.02 9.60
C ARG A 57 9.38 1.08 9.63
N ILE A 58 9.04 2.24 9.12
CA ILE A 58 9.95 3.37 9.15
C ILE A 58 10.29 3.72 10.60
N GLY A 59 9.28 3.72 11.45
CA GLY A 59 9.52 3.99 12.85
C GLY A 59 10.45 2.98 13.49
N SER A 60 10.28 1.72 13.13
CA SER A 60 11.14 0.66 13.66
C SER A 60 12.55 0.78 13.14
N GLU A 61 12.69 1.05 11.87
CA GLU A 61 14.01 1.16 11.26
C GLU A 61 14.80 2.28 11.90
N GLY A 62 14.10 3.34 12.25
CA GLY A 62 14.77 4.44 12.87
C GLY A 62 15.34 4.06 14.22
N ILE A 63 14.86 3.02 14.78
CA ILE A 63 15.31 2.65 16.05
C ILE A 63 16.50 1.75 15.93
N VAL A 64 16.44 0.82 15.11
CA VAL A 64 17.46 -0.08 15.13
C VAL A 64 17.58 -0.72 13.92
N SER A 65 18.14 -0.34 13.25
CA SER A 65 18.40 -0.95 12.17
C SER A 65 18.52 -2.34 12.24
N GLU A 66 17.73 -2.91 12.45
CA GLU A 66 17.82 -3.99 12.73
C GLU A 66 17.55 -4.93 11.96
N ASN A 67 18.05 -5.40 11.65
CA ASN A 67 18.39 -6.43 11.05
C ASN A 67 18.69 -7.44 11.94
N ILE A 68 17.93 -7.51 12.84
CA ILE A 68 18.12 -8.46 13.78
C ILE A 68 17.93 -9.77 13.11
N ASP A 69 18.71 -10.68 13.38
CA ASP A 69 18.60 -12.02 12.86
C ASP A 69 18.78 -12.07 11.38
N GLY A 70 19.34 -11.08 10.85
CA GLY A 70 19.58 -11.10 9.44
C GLY A 70 18.34 -11.07 8.61
N LYS A 71 17.23 -10.61 9.19
CA LYS A 71 16.08 -10.64 8.47
C LYS A 71 15.69 -9.34 8.16
N SER A 72 15.64 -8.93 7.01
CA SER A 72 15.10 -7.66 6.69
C SER A 72 13.74 -7.93 6.12
N VAL A 73 12.77 -7.39 6.72
CA VAL A 73 11.43 -7.51 6.24
C VAL A 73 11.27 -6.39 5.24
N SER A 74 11.08 -6.70 4.01
CA SER A 74 11.02 -5.67 2.99
C SER A 74 9.60 -5.20 2.76
N TYR A 75 9.49 -3.99 2.27
CA TYR A 75 8.18 -3.44 1.94
C TYR A 75 7.53 -4.24 0.82
N GLU A 76 8.34 -4.85 -0.04
CA GLU A 76 7.83 -5.67 -1.10
C GLU A 76 7.09 -6.88 -0.58
N ASP A 77 7.52 -7.40 0.57
CA ASP A 77 6.83 -8.54 1.14
C ASP A 77 5.40 -8.18 1.53
N ASP A 78 5.20 -6.97 2.03
CA ASP A 78 3.85 -6.53 2.37
C ASP A 78 3.00 -6.41 1.12
N PHE A 79 3.57 -5.88 0.07
CA PHE A 79 2.85 -5.72 -1.19
C PHE A 79 2.47 -7.09 -1.77
N GLU A 80 3.37 -8.06 -1.62
CA GLU A 80 3.11 -9.41 -2.13
C GLU A 80 1.86 -10.00 -1.51
N THR A 81 1.60 -9.67 -0.26
CA THR A 81 0.42 -10.19 0.42
C THR A 81 -0.87 -9.79 -0.28
N TYR A 82 -0.86 -8.63 -0.91
CA TYR A 82 -2.07 -8.11 -1.54
C TYR A 82 -2.13 -8.33 -3.04
N LYS A 83 -1.11 -8.92 -3.63
CA LYS A 83 -1.12 -9.17 -5.07
C LYS A 83 -2.29 -10.01 -5.53
N PRO A 84 -2.72 -11.03 -4.80
CA PRO A 84 -3.90 -11.78 -5.24
C PRO A 84 -5.14 -10.91 -5.39
N HIS A 85 -5.33 -9.96 -4.49
CA HIS A 85 -6.47 -9.04 -4.57
C HIS A 85 -6.34 -8.14 -5.80
N LEU A 86 -5.14 -7.65 -6.04
CA LEU A 86 -4.89 -6.77 -7.18
C LEU A 86 -5.05 -7.53 -8.49
N ASN A 87 -4.56 -8.76 -8.52
CA ASN A 87 -4.69 -9.60 -9.70
C ASN A 87 -6.16 -9.89 -10.00
N PHE A 88 -6.93 -10.16 -8.95
CA PHE A 88 -8.35 -10.43 -9.13
C PHE A 88 -9.07 -9.20 -9.66
N TYR A 89 -8.70 -8.02 -9.16
CA TYR A 89 -9.29 -6.79 -9.65
C TYR A 89 -9.00 -6.61 -11.14
N MET A 90 -7.74 -6.85 -11.55
CA MET A 90 -7.37 -6.70 -12.94
C MET A 90 -8.12 -7.67 -13.83
N LEU A 91 -8.26 -8.91 -13.38
CA LEU A 91 -8.97 -9.91 -14.14
C LEU A 91 -10.43 -9.51 -14.31
N LYS A 92 -11.08 -9.11 -13.24
CA LYS A 92 -12.47 -8.72 -13.26
C LYS A 92 -12.67 -7.49 -14.15
N ASN A 93 -11.78 -6.52 -14.03
CA ASN A 93 -11.88 -5.30 -14.78
C ASN A 93 -11.67 -5.54 -16.28
N ASN A 94 -10.75 -6.41 -16.63
CA ASN A 94 -10.50 -6.73 -18.03
C ASN A 94 -11.69 -7.44 -18.65
N ILE A 95 -12.30 -8.34 -17.91
CA ILE A 95 -13.50 -9.02 -18.39
C ILE A 95 -14.61 -8.02 -18.62
N SER A 96 -14.77 -7.07 -17.69
CA SER A 96 -15.80 -6.05 -17.83
C SER A 96 -15.56 -5.19 -19.05
N LYS A 97 -14.31 -4.98 -19.40
CA LYS A 97 -13.99 -4.15 -20.56
C LYS A 97 -13.97 -4.95 -21.85
N GLY A 98 -14.24 -6.24 -21.77
CA GLY A 98 -14.28 -7.07 -22.97
C GLY A 98 -12.92 -7.54 -23.45
N TYR A 99 -11.90 -7.39 -22.65
CA TYR A 99 -10.58 -7.87 -23.02
C TYR A 99 -10.49 -9.37 -22.83
N LYS A 100 -9.66 -9.99 -23.63
CA LYS A 100 -9.46 -11.41 -23.47
C LYS A 100 -8.45 -11.62 -22.36
N VAL A 101 -8.76 -12.58 -21.51
CA VAL A 101 -7.87 -12.91 -20.42
C VAL A 101 -7.31 -14.28 -20.72
N LEU A 102 -6.04 -14.38 -20.84
CA LEU A 102 -5.38 -15.64 -21.17
C LEU A 102 -4.76 -16.27 -19.94
#